data_75b7a308a2f8bffce78ab9b15e693716
#
_entry.id   75b7a308a2f8bffce78ab9b15e693716
#
_cell.length_a   1.000
_cell.length_b   1.000
_cell.length_c   1.000
_cell.angle_alpha   90.00
_cell.angle_beta   90.00
_cell.angle_gamma   90.00
#
_symmetry.space_group_name_H-M   'P 1'
#
loop_
_entity.id
_entity.type
_entity.pdbx_description
1 polymer ?
#
loop_
_entity_poly.entity_id
_entity_poly.type
_entity_poly.pdbx_seq_one_letter_code
_entity_poly.pdbx_strand_id
1 'polypeptide(L)'
;MFRLTLPALLAFASLAWAQGRLPAGAQVEEVVDGKGKTKILFIAGTSVYKPGEHDYIPDCVELMQSVRKTRDVAPVLALDWPAKAESWADLAAVVFLFDGADKHQAITRGRAEQIDALVAKGVGLVQLHQTADYPDRFTGKAITWAGGAWQKAQGKRAHWVETFREFPAHPVFNGVGPFTIDDGWLWNIRFAEGMKGVTPLLRTVKPQSKEDPKADAAIVAWAYERPAGGRSFTFTGGHLHKSLEDANYRRFLA
;
A
#
# COMPACT_ATOMS: atom_id res chain seq x y z
N MET A 1 -40.02 12.69 -33.56
CA MET A 1 -38.57 12.38 -33.53
C MET A 1 -37.96 13.08 -32.36
N PHE A 2 -37.85 12.40 -31.23
CA PHE A 2 -37.14 12.92 -30.05
C PHE A 2 -35.92 12.03 -29.80
N ARG A 3 -34.71 12.59 -29.95
CA ARG A 3 -33.47 11.94 -29.54
C ARG A 3 -33.25 12.24 -28.06
N LEU A 4 -33.38 11.22 -27.22
CA LEU A 4 -32.90 11.26 -25.84
C LEU A 4 -31.40 10.96 -25.87
N THR A 5 -30.61 11.92 -25.49
CA THR A 5 -29.18 11.79 -25.22
C THR A 5 -28.98 11.43 -23.74
N LEU A 6 -28.59 10.18 -23.49
CA LEU A 6 -27.91 9.84 -22.22
C LEU A 6 -26.43 10.13 -22.42
N PRO A 7 -25.83 11.04 -21.64
CA PRO A 7 -24.74 10.69 -20.77
C PRO A 7 -24.57 11.66 -19.59
N ALA A 8 -25.09 11.36 -18.43
CA ALA A 8 -24.85 12.19 -17.25
C ALA A 8 -24.56 11.40 -15.95
N LEU A 9 -24.64 10.06 -15.99
CA LEU A 9 -24.50 9.24 -14.76
C LEU A 9 -23.07 8.85 -14.40
N LEU A 10 -22.13 8.83 -15.34
CA LEU A 10 -20.74 8.44 -15.07
C LEU A 10 -19.88 9.55 -14.44
N ALA A 11 -20.23 10.82 -14.69
CA ALA A 11 -19.48 11.96 -14.14
C ALA A 11 -19.73 12.20 -12.64
N PHE A 12 -20.86 11.74 -12.09
CA PHE A 12 -21.18 11.95 -10.66
C PHE A 12 -20.47 10.97 -9.73
N ALA A 13 -20.13 9.79 -10.19
CA ALA A 13 -19.38 8.82 -9.37
C ALA A 13 -17.99 9.34 -9.05
N SER A 14 -17.25 9.85 -10.04
CA SER A 14 -15.88 10.32 -9.89
C SER A 14 -15.73 11.54 -8.96
N LEU A 15 -16.72 12.47 -8.94
CA LEU A 15 -16.69 13.63 -8.05
C LEU A 15 -16.93 13.28 -6.58
N ALA A 16 -17.65 12.20 -6.29
CA ALA A 16 -17.93 11.76 -4.92
C ALA A 16 -16.67 11.20 -4.22
N TRP A 17 -15.75 10.62 -4.98
CA TRP A 17 -14.50 10.05 -4.46
C TRP A 17 -13.49 11.13 -4.07
N ALA A 18 -13.43 12.24 -4.84
CA ALA A 18 -12.54 13.38 -4.58
C ALA A 18 -12.80 14.10 -3.26
N GLN A 19 -13.91 13.81 -2.56
CA GLN A 19 -14.31 14.45 -1.31
C GLN A 19 -14.15 13.55 -0.08
N GLY A 20 -13.37 12.47 -0.16
CA GLY A 20 -13.17 11.55 0.97
C GLY A 20 -14.43 10.80 1.40
N ARG A 21 -15.46 10.71 0.52
CA ARG A 21 -16.66 9.94 0.81
C ARG A 21 -16.40 8.45 0.70
N LEU A 22 -16.88 7.71 1.68
CA LEU A 22 -16.84 6.26 1.67
C LEU A 22 -17.60 5.70 0.47
N PRO A 23 -17.07 4.68 -0.22
CA PRO A 23 -17.82 3.90 -1.18
C PRO A 23 -19.11 3.35 -0.56
N ALA A 24 -20.15 3.19 -1.38
CA ALA A 24 -21.42 2.62 -0.91
C ALA A 24 -21.19 1.24 -0.27
N GLY A 25 -21.68 1.07 0.96
CA GLY A 25 -21.54 -0.17 1.73
C GLY A 25 -20.20 -0.36 2.44
N ALA A 26 -19.25 0.57 2.35
CA ALA A 26 -18.03 0.52 3.16
C ALA A 26 -18.35 0.88 4.62
N GLN A 27 -17.89 0.05 5.54
CA GLN A 27 -18.07 0.22 6.98
C GLN A 27 -16.71 0.53 7.62
N VAL A 28 -16.69 1.50 8.53
CA VAL A 28 -15.47 1.96 9.20
C VAL A 28 -15.42 1.37 10.61
N GLU A 29 -14.28 0.76 10.92
CA GLU A 29 -14.01 0.12 12.22
C GLU A 29 -15.10 -0.88 12.65
N GLU A 30 -15.62 -1.62 11.68
CA GLU A 30 -16.54 -2.72 11.93
C GLU A 30 -15.87 -4.05 11.57
N VAL A 31 -15.86 -4.98 12.54
CA VAL A 31 -15.39 -6.35 12.33
C VAL A 31 -16.62 -7.20 11.97
N VAL A 32 -16.88 -7.31 10.69
CA VAL A 32 -17.98 -8.15 10.20
C VAL A 32 -17.56 -9.62 10.28
N ASP A 33 -18.31 -10.41 11.06
CA ASP A 33 -18.12 -11.88 11.14
C ASP A 33 -16.69 -12.34 11.51
N GLY A 34 -16.05 -11.65 12.45
CA GLY A 34 -14.62 -11.84 12.76
C GLY A 34 -14.27 -13.04 13.65
N LYS A 35 -15.26 -13.76 14.22
CA LYS A 35 -14.96 -14.85 15.16
C LYS A 35 -14.22 -16.01 14.46
N GLY A 36 -12.99 -16.28 14.91
CA GLY A 36 -12.15 -17.34 14.35
C GLY A 36 -11.46 -16.98 13.03
N LYS A 37 -11.61 -15.74 12.55
CA LYS A 37 -10.96 -15.26 11.31
C LYS A 37 -9.69 -14.47 11.60
N THR A 38 -8.79 -14.50 10.64
CA THR A 38 -7.56 -13.68 10.64
C THR A 38 -7.91 -12.22 10.39
N LYS A 39 -7.68 -11.34 11.37
CA LYS A 39 -8.01 -9.92 11.23
C LYS A 39 -6.87 -9.13 10.59
N ILE A 40 -7.19 -8.36 9.54
CA ILE A 40 -6.29 -7.44 8.83
C ILE A 40 -6.87 -6.04 8.91
N LEU A 41 -6.13 -5.10 9.47
CA LEU A 41 -6.53 -3.70 9.59
C LEU A 41 -5.97 -2.89 8.42
N PHE A 42 -6.83 -2.24 7.66
CA PHE A 42 -6.50 -1.30 6.60
C PHE A 42 -6.65 0.13 7.12
N ILE A 43 -5.57 0.90 7.11
CA ILE A 43 -5.59 2.31 7.51
C ILE A 43 -5.45 3.16 6.25
N ALA A 44 -6.54 3.81 5.86
CA ALA A 44 -6.63 4.68 4.71
C ALA A 44 -6.52 6.15 5.13
N GLY A 45 -5.58 6.88 4.56
CA GLY A 45 -5.48 8.33 4.76
C GLY A 45 -6.49 9.11 3.94
N THR A 46 -6.69 10.37 4.30
CA THR A 46 -7.44 11.31 3.48
C THR A 46 -6.53 11.87 2.39
N SER A 47 -6.93 11.72 1.14
CA SER A 47 -6.19 12.26 -0.01
C SER A 47 -6.51 13.74 -0.23
N VAL A 48 -5.49 14.50 -0.62
CA VAL A 48 -5.60 15.91 -1.06
C VAL A 48 -5.25 16.06 -2.55
N TYR A 49 -5.02 14.95 -3.24
CA TYR A 49 -4.65 14.90 -4.65
C TYR A 49 -5.89 14.89 -5.54
N LYS A 50 -5.68 14.99 -6.85
CA LYS A 50 -6.79 14.89 -7.80
C LYS A 50 -7.35 13.47 -7.86
N PRO A 51 -8.62 13.30 -8.22
CA PRO A 51 -9.24 11.99 -8.36
C PRO A 51 -8.43 11.06 -9.26
N GLY A 52 -8.29 9.81 -8.86
CA GLY A 52 -7.49 8.80 -9.55
C GLY A 52 -6.04 8.72 -9.11
N GLU A 53 -5.56 9.69 -8.31
CA GLU A 53 -4.22 9.69 -7.73
C GLU A 53 -4.30 9.65 -6.20
N HIS A 54 -3.58 8.72 -5.57
CA HIS A 54 -3.60 8.55 -4.10
C HIS A 54 -5.03 8.42 -3.54
N ASP A 55 -5.87 7.65 -4.21
CA ASP A 55 -7.25 7.40 -3.78
C ASP A 55 -7.29 6.37 -2.64
N TYR A 56 -6.62 6.68 -1.52
CA TYR A 56 -6.34 5.75 -0.43
C TYR A 56 -7.57 5.01 0.11
N ILE A 57 -8.72 5.68 0.24
CA ILE A 57 -9.95 5.08 0.76
C ILE A 57 -10.53 4.09 -0.27
N PRO A 58 -10.78 4.48 -1.54
CA PRO A 58 -11.20 3.56 -2.59
C PRO A 58 -10.25 2.36 -2.76
N ASP A 59 -8.94 2.62 -2.77
CA ASP A 59 -7.92 1.58 -2.94
C ASP A 59 -7.97 0.56 -1.80
N CYS A 60 -8.06 1.01 -0.55
CA CYS A 60 -8.24 0.13 0.60
C CYS A 60 -9.53 -0.69 0.48
N VAL A 61 -10.65 -0.08 0.09
CA VAL A 61 -11.93 -0.80 -0.04
C VAL A 61 -11.84 -1.88 -1.12
N GLU A 62 -11.21 -1.61 -2.27
CA GLU A 62 -11.03 -2.59 -3.33
C GLU A 62 -10.09 -3.74 -2.91
N LEU A 63 -8.99 -3.43 -2.26
CA LEU A 63 -8.09 -4.44 -1.71
C LEU A 63 -8.78 -5.29 -0.64
N MET A 64 -9.58 -4.68 0.25
CA MET A 64 -10.38 -5.42 1.24
C MET A 64 -11.39 -6.36 0.58
N GLN A 65 -12.03 -5.96 -0.52
CA GLN A 65 -12.92 -6.84 -1.28
C GLN A 65 -12.18 -8.04 -1.88
N SER A 66 -10.93 -7.82 -2.32
CA SER A 66 -10.07 -8.90 -2.82
C SER A 66 -9.66 -9.87 -1.71
N VAL A 67 -9.24 -9.34 -0.56
CA VAL A 67 -8.84 -10.13 0.61
C VAL A 67 -10.03 -10.92 1.22
N ARG A 68 -11.24 -10.36 1.21
CA ARG A 68 -12.46 -11.05 1.68
C ARG A 68 -12.80 -12.33 0.91
N LYS A 69 -12.29 -12.47 -0.33
CA LYS A 69 -12.43 -13.71 -1.11
C LYS A 69 -11.57 -14.85 -0.55
N THR A 70 -10.57 -14.52 0.26
CA THR A 70 -9.76 -15.50 0.97
C THR A 70 -10.55 -16.02 2.17
N ARG A 71 -10.62 -17.35 2.32
CA ARG A 71 -11.30 -17.97 3.45
C ARG A 71 -10.64 -17.53 4.77
N ASP A 72 -11.45 -17.31 5.77
CA ASP A 72 -11.00 -17.06 7.15
C ASP A 72 -10.22 -15.74 7.35
N VAL A 73 -10.45 -14.74 6.50
CA VAL A 73 -9.91 -13.38 6.64
C VAL A 73 -11.04 -12.39 6.94
N ALA A 74 -10.81 -11.50 7.89
CA ALA A 74 -11.70 -10.40 8.28
C ALA A 74 -10.97 -9.05 8.12
N PRO A 75 -11.07 -8.37 6.97
CA PRO A 75 -10.51 -7.03 6.79
C PRO A 75 -11.37 -5.99 7.52
N VAL A 76 -10.70 -5.03 8.17
CA VAL A 76 -11.30 -3.89 8.88
C VAL A 76 -10.74 -2.60 8.29
N LEU A 77 -11.59 -1.65 7.93
CA LEU A 77 -11.18 -0.34 7.44
C LEU A 77 -11.14 0.67 8.58
N ALA A 78 -10.07 1.43 8.68
CA ALA A 78 -10.02 2.63 9.50
C ALA A 78 -9.64 3.84 8.63
N LEU A 79 -10.22 4.99 8.94
CA LEU A 79 -9.87 6.25 8.29
C LEU A 79 -8.89 7.02 9.17
N ASP A 80 -7.82 7.49 8.54
CA ASP A 80 -6.70 8.19 9.17
C ASP A 80 -6.03 7.38 10.30
N TRP A 81 -6.72 7.11 11.39
CA TRP A 81 -6.19 6.30 12.49
C TRP A 81 -7.33 5.68 13.30
N PRO A 82 -7.27 4.37 13.59
CA PRO A 82 -8.32 3.70 14.34
C PRO A 82 -8.57 4.33 15.70
N ALA A 83 -9.83 4.62 15.99
CA ALA A 83 -10.28 5.18 17.25
C ALA A 83 -10.73 4.09 18.25
N LYS A 84 -11.21 2.93 17.74
CA LYS A 84 -11.71 1.85 18.58
C LYS A 84 -10.59 0.90 19.00
N ALA A 85 -10.55 0.54 20.28
CA ALA A 85 -9.57 -0.43 20.81
C ALA A 85 -9.71 -1.80 20.14
N GLU A 86 -10.92 -2.19 19.80
CA GLU A 86 -11.24 -3.44 19.12
C GLU A 86 -10.61 -3.54 17.73
N SER A 87 -10.40 -2.41 17.06
CA SER A 87 -9.70 -2.38 15.76
C SER A 87 -8.25 -2.84 15.88
N TRP A 88 -7.62 -2.65 17.03
CA TRP A 88 -6.23 -2.99 17.30
C TRP A 88 -6.04 -4.37 17.95
N ALA A 89 -7.12 -5.01 18.43
CA ALA A 89 -7.04 -6.30 19.08
C ALA A 89 -6.87 -7.44 18.07
N ASP A 90 -6.05 -8.44 18.40
CA ASP A 90 -5.88 -9.71 17.67
C ASP A 90 -5.57 -9.55 16.17
N LEU A 91 -4.72 -8.59 15.84
CA LEU A 91 -4.30 -8.32 14.47
C LEU A 91 -3.27 -9.34 13.99
N ALA A 92 -3.50 -9.89 12.80
CA ALA A 92 -2.45 -10.59 12.05
C ALA A 92 -1.58 -9.64 11.22
N ALA A 93 -2.21 -8.58 10.66
CA ALA A 93 -1.49 -7.58 9.89
C ALA A 93 -2.18 -6.21 9.93
N VAL A 94 -1.38 -5.17 9.66
CA VAL A 94 -1.84 -3.80 9.39
C VAL A 94 -1.36 -3.40 8.00
N VAL A 95 -2.25 -2.83 7.20
CA VAL A 95 -1.98 -2.28 5.87
C VAL A 95 -2.05 -0.76 5.93
N PHE A 96 -0.99 -0.11 5.53
CA PHE A 96 -0.89 1.34 5.45
C PHE A 96 -1.06 1.82 4.02
N LEU A 97 -1.99 2.75 3.82
CA LEU A 97 -2.21 3.45 2.57
C LEU A 97 -2.60 4.91 2.85
N PHE A 98 -1.60 5.77 3.02
CA PHE A 98 -1.73 7.19 3.37
C PHE A 98 -0.47 7.97 2.96
N ASP A 99 -0.48 9.31 3.10
CA ASP A 99 0.64 10.17 2.79
C ASP A 99 1.89 9.86 3.62
N GLY A 100 3.05 9.95 2.98
CA GLY A 100 4.37 9.81 3.59
C GLY A 100 4.96 11.11 4.15
N ALA A 101 6.28 11.13 4.30
CA ALA A 101 7.07 12.21 4.83
C ALA A 101 6.55 12.70 6.21
N ASP A 102 6.49 14.00 6.44
CA ASP A 102 6.03 14.57 7.71
C ASP A 102 4.53 14.34 7.99
N LYS A 103 3.76 13.91 6.98
CA LYS A 103 2.35 13.54 7.12
C LYS A 103 2.14 12.05 7.42
N HIS A 104 3.20 11.27 7.46
CA HIS A 104 3.14 9.82 7.68
C HIS A 104 2.47 9.50 9.01
N GLN A 105 1.30 8.93 8.97
CA GLN A 105 0.41 8.83 10.13
C GLN A 105 0.97 7.97 11.26
N ALA A 106 1.72 6.91 10.93
CA ALA A 106 2.29 6.00 11.93
C ALA A 106 3.42 6.63 12.79
N ILE A 107 3.91 7.83 12.43
CA ILE A 107 4.99 8.50 13.17
C ILE A 107 4.54 9.82 13.83
N THR A 108 3.30 10.23 13.59
CA THR A 108 2.75 11.44 14.19
C THR A 108 2.04 11.13 15.51
N ARG A 109 1.94 12.10 16.40
CA ARG A 109 1.14 12.04 17.64
C ARG A 109 1.46 10.84 18.56
N GLY A 110 2.72 10.40 18.64
CA GLY A 110 3.12 9.25 19.50
C GLY A 110 2.68 7.86 18.96
N ARG A 111 2.24 7.79 17.72
CA ARG A 111 1.75 6.52 17.12
C ARG A 111 2.85 5.52 16.82
N ALA A 112 4.10 5.99 16.71
CA ALA A 112 5.25 5.12 16.45
C ALA A 112 5.43 4.06 17.55
N GLU A 113 5.18 4.39 18.80
CA GLU A 113 5.25 3.45 19.94
C GLU A 113 4.17 2.38 19.85
N GLN A 114 3.00 2.71 19.32
CA GLN A 114 1.94 1.74 19.07
C GLN A 114 2.33 0.76 17.97
N ILE A 115 2.96 1.23 16.89
CA ILE A 115 3.47 0.35 15.83
C ILE A 115 4.64 -0.50 16.34
N ASP A 116 5.54 0.06 17.14
CA ASP A 116 6.61 -0.72 17.79
C ASP A 116 6.03 -1.89 18.61
N ALA A 117 4.95 -1.64 19.36
CA ALA A 117 4.28 -2.68 20.15
C ALA A 117 3.62 -3.78 19.27
N LEU A 118 3.06 -3.44 18.12
CA LEU A 118 2.52 -4.40 17.15
C LEU A 118 3.64 -5.22 16.50
N VAL A 119 4.71 -4.56 16.09
CA VAL A 119 5.90 -5.18 15.50
C VAL A 119 6.55 -6.16 16.49
N ALA A 120 6.66 -5.78 17.76
CA ALA A 120 7.19 -6.66 18.82
C ALA A 120 6.34 -7.91 19.07
N LYS A 121 5.02 -7.83 18.81
CA LYS A 121 4.09 -8.98 18.84
C LYS A 121 4.13 -9.84 17.57
N GLY A 122 4.94 -9.48 16.57
CA GLY A 122 5.03 -10.20 15.31
C GLY A 122 3.91 -9.87 14.31
N VAL A 123 3.07 -8.87 14.57
CA VAL A 123 2.01 -8.43 13.64
C VAL A 123 2.61 -8.06 12.29
N GLY A 124 2.03 -8.55 11.20
CA GLY A 124 2.44 -8.24 9.84
C GLY A 124 2.29 -6.74 9.53
N LEU A 125 3.20 -6.17 8.76
CA LEU A 125 3.11 -4.78 8.34
C LEU A 125 3.19 -4.67 6.82
N VAL A 126 2.17 -4.10 6.20
CA VAL A 126 2.11 -3.85 4.76
C VAL A 126 2.17 -2.35 4.52
N GLN A 127 3.09 -1.91 3.67
CA GLN A 127 3.25 -0.51 3.30
C GLN A 127 3.07 -0.36 1.79
N LEU A 128 2.15 0.49 1.38
CA LEU A 128 1.86 0.74 -0.02
C LEU A 128 2.16 2.19 -0.38
N HIS A 129 2.86 2.37 -1.48
CA HIS A 129 3.18 3.65 -2.11
C HIS A 129 3.85 4.65 -1.16
N GLN A 130 3.22 5.79 -0.90
CA GLN A 130 3.75 6.90 -0.09
C GLN A 130 4.06 6.49 1.35
N THR A 131 3.48 5.41 1.87
CA THR A 131 3.78 4.93 3.22
C THR A 131 5.20 4.35 3.36
N ALA A 132 5.95 4.20 2.25
CA ALA A 132 7.38 3.90 2.27
C ALA A 132 8.27 5.15 2.46
N ASP A 133 7.69 6.37 2.34
CA ASP A 133 8.39 7.65 2.50
C ASP A 133 8.41 8.09 3.96
N TYR A 134 9.57 8.02 4.58
CA TYR A 134 9.80 8.41 5.97
C TYR A 134 10.75 9.59 6.07
N PRO A 135 10.50 10.56 6.98
CA PRO A 135 11.47 11.58 7.31
C PRO A 135 12.77 10.96 7.85
N ASP A 136 13.91 11.60 7.60
CA ASP A 136 15.23 11.09 7.96
C ASP A 136 15.34 10.69 9.44
N ARG A 137 14.71 11.46 10.36
CA ARG A 137 14.67 11.18 11.79
C ARG A 137 13.99 9.86 12.18
N PHE A 138 13.18 9.28 11.27
CA PHE A 138 12.47 8.01 11.48
C PHE A 138 13.05 6.84 10.70
N THR A 139 14.15 7.01 9.97
CA THR A 139 14.78 5.96 9.17
C THR A 139 15.04 4.69 9.94
N GLY A 140 15.60 4.81 11.15
CA GLY A 140 15.89 3.66 12.01
C GLY A 140 14.64 2.83 12.31
N LYS A 141 13.52 3.48 12.66
CA LYS A 141 12.23 2.81 12.89
C LYS A 141 11.70 2.16 11.61
N ALA A 142 11.71 2.88 10.49
CA ALA A 142 11.24 2.37 9.20
C ALA A 142 12.02 1.11 8.76
N ILE A 143 13.34 1.10 8.94
CA ILE A 143 14.18 -0.07 8.67
C ILE A 143 13.84 -1.22 9.61
N THR A 144 13.64 -0.95 10.91
CA THR A 144 13.22 -1.98 11.87
C THR A 144 11.86 -2.57 11.51
N TRP A 145 10.92 -1.75 11.07
CA TRP A 145 9.55 -2.18 10.76
C TRP A 145 9.45 -2.91 9.43
N ALA A 146 10.13 -2.40 8.39
CA ALA A 146 9.90 -2.81 7.00
C ALA A 146 11.18 -3.16 6.20
N GLY A 147 12.35 -3.12 6.82
CA GLY A 147 13.62 -3.46 6.16
C GLY A 147 14.13 -2.42 5.17
N GLY A 148 13.34 -1.39 4.88
CA GLY A 148 13.71 -0.32 3.96
C GLY A 148 12.79 0.88 4.07
N ALA A 149 13.28 2.05 3.64
CA ALA A 149 12.56 3.31 3.60
C ALA A 149 12.97 4.14 2.39
N TRP A 150 12.01 4.77 1.74
CA TRP A 150 12.29 5.85 0.82
C TRP A 150 12.56 7.13 1.62
N GLN A 151 13.52 7.92 1.18
CA GLN A 151 13.90 9.16 1.84
C GLN A 151 14.21 10.23 0.80
N LYS A 152 13.70 11.43 1.01
CA LYS A 152 13.84 12.54 0.06
C LYS A 152 15.30 12.85 -0.29
N ALA A 153 16.23 12.71 0.64
CA ALA A 153 17.64 13.06 0.44
C ALA A 153 18.33 12.20 -0.64
N GLN A 154 17.93 10.94 -0.80
CA GLN A 154 18.53 10.01 -1.77
C GLN A 154 17.53 9.38 -2.72
N GLY A 155 16.27 9.31 -2.31
CA GLY A 155 15.20 8.67 -3.05
C GLY A 155 14.89 9.39 -4.35
N LYS A 156 14.46 8.63 -5.34
CA LYS A 156 14.00 9.11 -6.65
C LYS A 156 12.55 8.73 -6.85
N ARG A 157 11.83 9.46 -7.70
CA ARG A 157 10.45 9.18 -8.09
C ARG A 157 10.18 9.62 -9.51
N ALA A 158 9.42 8.83 -10.25
CA ALA A 158 8.94 9.15 -11.59
C ALA A 158 7.79 8.22 -11.97
N HIS A 159 7.13 8.51 -13.08
CA HIS A 159 6.07 7.72 -13.66
C HIS A 159 6.55 6.99 -14.91
N TRP A 160 6.21 5.71 -15.02
CA TRP A 160 6.34 4.93 -16.26
C TRP A 160 5.47 3.69 -16.23
N VAL A 161 5.19 3.17 -17.42
CA VAL A 161 4.52 1.87 -17.59
C VAL A 161 5.52 0.75 -17.35
N GLU A 162 5.17 -0.21 -16.49
CA GLU A 162 5.96 -1.41 -16.24
C GLU A 162 5.14 -2.66 -16.47
N THR A 163 5.77 -3.69 -17.04
CA THR A 163 5.18 -5.01 -17.22
C THR A 163 5.98 -6.05 -16.45
N PHE A 164 5.38 -6.63 -15.43
CA PHE A 164 5.96 -7.72 -14.66
C PHE A 164 5.50 -9.06 -15.24
N ARG A 165 6.44 -9.89 -15.69
CA ARG A 165 6.18 -11.19 -16.35
C ARG A 165 6.78 -12.35 -15.58
N GLU A 166 7.88 -12.14 -14.89
CA GLU A 166 8.65 -13.14 -14.18
C GLU A 166 8.69 -12.79 -12.69
N PHE A 167 8.44 -13.77 -11.87
CA PHE A 167 8.36 -13.61 -10.43
C PHE A 167 9.31 -14.57 -9.72
N PRO A 168 9.98 -14.13 -8.64
CA PRO A 168 10.78 -15.05 -7.83
C PRO A 168 9.86 -16.08 -7.14
N ALA A 169 10.44 -17.21 -6.76
CA ALA A 169 9.74 -18.22 -5.97
C ALA A 169 9.46 -17.67 -4.56
N HIS A 170 8.29 -17.07 -4.38
CA HIS A 170 7.86 -16.50 -3.11
C HIS A 170 6.34 -16.61 -2.96
N PRO A 171 5.80 -16.91 -1.76
CA PRO A 171 4.35 -17.09 -1.54
C PRO A 171 3.48 -15.93 -2.00
N VAL A 172 3.98 -14.70 -1.97
CA VAL A 172 3.29 -13.49 -2.45
C VAL A 172 2.83 -13.60 -3.91
N PHE A 173 3.49 -14.44 -4.72
CA PHE A 173 3.15 -14.63 -6.13
C PHE A 173 2.27 -15.86 -6.40
N ASN A 174 1.74 -16.51 -5.35
CA ASN A 174 0.85 -17.64 -5.54
C ASN A 174 -0.40 -17.26 -6.33
N GLY A 175 -0.51 -17.78 -7.56
CA GLY A 175 -1.63 -17.49 -8.46
C GLY A 175 -1.58 -16.09 -9.11
N VAL A 176 -0.50 -15.35 -8.98
CA VAL A 176 -0.28 -14.08 -9.68
C VAL A 176 0.23 -14.38 -11.09
N GLY A 177 -0.49 -13.92 -12.10
CA GLY A 177 -0.04 -13.92 -13.49
C GLY A 177 0.64 -12.60 -13.87
N PRO A 178 1.18 -12.48 -15.10
CA PRO A 178 1.74 -11.24 -15.60
C PRO A 178 0.74 -10.08 -15.51
N PHE A 179 1.24 -8.89 -15.21
CA PHE A 179 0.45 -7.65 -15.17
C PHE A 179 1.24 -6.45 -15.67
N THR A 180 0.51 -5.48 -16.20
CA THR A 180 1.07 -4.22 -16.70
C THR A 180 0.36 -3.05 -16.01
N ILE A 181 1.11 -2.17 -15.41
CA ILE A 181 0.59 -0.95 -14.77
C ILE A 181 1.36 0.27 -15.22
N ASP A 182 0.65 1.38 -15.42
CA ASP A 182 1.19 2.73 -15.52
C ASP A 182 1.13 3.32 -14.12
N ASP A 183 2.28 3.59 -13.50
CA ASP A 183 2.29 3.96 -12.09
C ASP A 183 3.39 4.97 -11.74
N GLY A 184 3.25 5.58 -10.57
CA GLY A 184 4.26 6.41 -9.94
C GLY A 184 5.14 5.57 -9.01
N TRP A 185 6.42 5.51 -9.31
CA TRP A 185 7.39 4.70 -8.61
C TRP A 185 8.24 5.51 -7.64
N LEU A 186 8.51 4.93 -6.48
CA LEU A 186 9.53 5.40 -5.55
C LEU A 186 10.67 4.38 -5.56
N TRP A 187 11.92 4.83 -5.79
CA TRP A 187 13.08 3.94 -5.80
C TRP A 187 14.32 4.59 -5.17
N ASN A 188 15.46 3.91 -5.25
CA ASN A 188 16.67 4.24 -4.51
C ASN A 188 16.41 4.20 -3.00
N ILE A 189 15.85 3.07 -2.58
CA ILE A 189 15.44 2.81 -1.19
C ILE A 189 16.68 2.66 -0.31
N ARG A 190 16.63 3.22 0.89
CA ARG A 190 17.60 2.91 1.94
C ARG A 190 17.16 1.63 2.65
N PHE A 191 17.86 0.55 2.40
CA PHE A 191 17.61 -0.74 3.05
C PHE A 191 18.38 -0.92 4.35
N ALA A 192 17.99 -1.94 5.13
CA ALA A 192 18.79 -2.47 6.22
C ALA A 192 20.20 -2.83 5.73
N GLU A 193 21.18 -2.72 6.61
CA GLU A 193 22.59 -3.00 6.30
C GLU A 193 22.74 -4.42 5.70
N GLY A 194 23.43 -4.49 4.55
CA GLY A 194 23.57 -5.74 3.80
C GLY A 194 22.27 -6.37 3.36
N MET A 195 21.15 -5.63 3.35
CA MET A 195 19.79 -6.13 3.07
C MET A 195 19.41 -7.34 3.94
N LYS A 196 19.93 -7.42 5.17
CA LYS A 196 19.64 -8.52 6.08
C LYS A 196 18.14 -8.67 6.35
N GLY A 197 17.59 -9.84 6.06
CA GLY A 197 16.16 -10.14 6.17
C GLY A 197 15.29 -9.58 5.04
N VAL A 198 15.85 -8.81 4.10
CA VAL A 198 15.14 -8.24 2.96
C VAL A 198 15.20 -9.17 1.75
N THR A 199 14.05 -9.53 1.21
CA THR A 199 13.93 -10.31 -0.04
C THR A 199 13.31 -9.41 -1.10
N PRO A 200 14.06 -8.98 -2.13
CA PRO A 200 13.49 -8.27 -3.27
C PRO A 200 12.47 -9.13 -4.01
N LEU A 201 11.30 -8.57 -4.28
CA LEU A 201 10.18 -9.25 -4.94
C LEU A 201 9.97 -8.76 -6.38
N LEU A 202 9.88 -7.45 -6.57
CA LEU A 202 9.77 -6.85 -7.89
C LEU A 202 10.90 -5.86 -8.13
N ARG A 203 11.43 -5.95 -9.32
CA ARG A 203 12.44 -5.01 -9.85
C ARG A 203 11.92 -4.43 -11.16
N THR A 204 12.25 -3.18 -11.39
CA THR A 204 11.97 -2.48 -12.65
C THR A 204 13.21 -1.71 -13.07
N VAL A 205 13.24 -1.26 -14.32
CA VAL A 205 14.30 -0.41 -14.84
C VAL A 205 13.65 0.86 -15.36
N LYS A 206 13.93 2.00 -14.73
CA LYS A 206 13.44 3.28 -15.21
C LYS A 206 13.86 3.48 -16.67
N PRO A 207 12.93 3.74 -17.59
CA PRO A 207 13.27 4.02 -18.98
C PRO A 207 14.23 5.19 -19.10
N GLN A 208 15.15 5.12 -20.07
CA GLN A 208 16.01 6.24 -20.42
C GLN A 208 15.18 7.38 -21.01
N SER A 209 15.55 8.61 -20.69
CA SER A 209 14.98 9.82 -21.29
C SER A 209 16.10 10.74 -21.79
N LYS A 210 15.75 11.81 -22.50
CA LYS A 210 16.73 12.81 -22.91
C LYS A 210 17.35 13.53 -21.70
N GLU A 211 16.58 13.73 -20.65
CA GLU A 211 17.00 14.38 -19.40
C GLU A 211 17.78 13.42 -18.48
N ASP A 212 17.53 12.12 -18.58
CA ASP A 212 18.21 11.11 -17.79
C ASP A 212 18.53 9.88 -18.67
N PRO A 213 19.71 9.90 -19.32
CA PRO A 213 20.09 8.87 -20.29
C PRO A 213 20.52 7.54 -19.65
N LYS A 214 20.53 7.44 -18.31
CA LYS A 214 20.87 6.21 -17.60
C LYS A 214 19.62 5.43 -17.24
N ALA A 215 19.59 4.15 -17.63
CA ALA A 215 18.67 3.20 -17.03
C ALA A 215 19.01 3.05 -15.55
N ASP A 216 18.00 3.09 -14.69
CA ASP A 216 18.17 3.01 -13.24
C ASP A 216 17.35 1.82 -12.71
N ALA A 217 18.05 0.75 -12.34
CA ALA A 217 17.43 -0.44 -11.78
C ALA A 217 16.88 -0.14 -10.37
N ALA A 218 15.66 -0.54 -10.13
CA ALA A 218 14.93 -0.24 -8.91
C ALA A 218 14.32 -1.49 -8.29
N ILE A 219 14.47 -1.65 -6.98
CA ILE A 219 13.62 -2.54 -6.19
C ILE A 219 12.38 -1.73 -5.83
N VAL A 220 11.21 -2.20 -6.28
CA VAL A 220 9.93 -1.53 -6.06
C VAL A 220 8.96 -2.35 -5.19
N ALA A 221 9.27 -3.63 -4.95
CA ALA A 221 8.61 -4.44 -3.93
C ALA A 221 9.60 -5.32 -3.20
N TRP A 222 9.39 -5.49 -1.90
CA TRP A 222 10.19 -6.42 -1.08
C TRP A 222 9.40 -6.98 0.09
N ALA A 223 9.77 -8.17 0.50
CA ALA A 223 9.41 -8.75 1.80
C ALA A 223 10.54 -8.52 2.79
N TYR A 224 10.20 -8.45 4.06
CA TYR A 224 11.16 -8.32 5.15
C TYR A 224 10.81 -9.26 6.29
N GLU A 225 11.74 -10.13 6.64
CA GLU A 225 11.66 -10.96 7.83
C GLU A 225 12.37 -10.25 8.98
N ARG A 226 11.59 -9.82 9.97
CA ARG A 226 12.12 -9.07 11.11
C ARG A 226 12.93 -9.99 12.05
N PRO A 227 14.11 -9.55 12.53
CA PRO A 227 14.91 -10.36 13.46
C PRO A 227 14.17 -10.75 14.75
N ALA A 228 13.27 -9.90 15.22
CA ALA A 228 12.46 -10.15 16.42
C ALA A 228 11.17 -10.97 16.15
N GLY A 229 10.99 -11.44 14.93
CA GLY A 229 9.79 -12.14 14.48
C GLY A 229 8.79 -11.27 13.73
N GLY A 230 7.90 -11.94 12.99
CA GLY A 230 6.93 -11.30 12.10
C GLY A 230 7.55 -10.87 10.77
N ARG A 231 6.69 -10.40 9.86
CA ARG A 231 7.05 -10.06 8.48
C ARG A 231 6.48 -8.73 8.06
N SER A 232 7.11 -8.12 7.06
CA SER A 232 6.57 -6.93 6.42
C SER A 232 6.65 -7.08 4.90
N PHE A 233 5.76 -6.40 4.22
CA PHE A 233 5.74 -6.28 2.78
C PHE A 233 5.67 -4.79 2.43
N THR A 234 6.45 -4.37 1.45
CA THR A 234 6.39 -3.00 0.93
C THR A 234 6.36 -3.03 -0.59
N PHE A 235 5.48 -2.23 -1.16
CA PHE A 235 5.39 -1.98 -2.59
C PHE A 235 5.31 -0.47 -2.84
N THR A 236 6.19 0.06 -3.66
CA THR A 236 6.33 1.50 -3.89
C THR A 236 5.47 2.07 -5.01
N GLY A 237 4.83 1.22 -5.82
CA GLY A 237 3.73 1.59 -6.73
C GLY A 237 2.41 1.74 -5.96
N GLY A 238 1.32 1.99 -6.67
CA GLY A 238 -0.01 2.26 -6.09
C GLY A 238 -0.33 3.74 -6.04
N HIS A 239 0.25 4.52 -6.95
CA HIS A 239 -0.07 5.94 -7.14
C HIS A 239 -1.42 6.15 -7.83
N LEU A 240 -1.76 5.29 -8.78
CA LEU A 240 -2.94 5.43 -9.61
C LEU A 240 -3.98 4.38 -9.29
N HIS A 241 -5.19 4.81 -8.91
CA HIS A 241 -6.33 3.93 -8.63
C HIS A 241 -6.64 2.98 -9.79
N LYS A 242 -6.54 3.45 -11.04
CA LYS A 242 -6.77 2.63 -12.25
C LYS A 242 -5.89 1.38 -12.33
N SER A 243 -4.73 1.35 -11.67
CA SER A 243 -3.85 0.17 -11.66
C SER A 243 -4.55 -1.03 -11.01
N LEU A 244 -5.49 -0.79 -10.10
CA LEU A 244 -6.31 -1.83 -9.49
C LEU A 244 -7.34 -2.49 -10.43
N GLU A 245 -7.54 -1.98 -11.65
CA GLU A 245 -8.35 -2.64 -12.69
C GLU A 245 -7.70 -3.95 -13.17
N ASP A 246 -6.37 -4.08 -13.08
CA ASP A 246 -5.67 -5.33 -13.40
C ASP A 246 -5.87 -6.38 -12.29
N ALA A 247 -6.45 -7.51 -12.63
CA ALA A 247 -6.78 -8.56 -11.67
C ALA A 247 -5.54 -9.25 -11.07
N ASN A 248 -4.44 -9.36 -11.81
CA ASN A 248 -3.20 -9.95 -11.32
C ASN A 248 -2.47 -8.98 -10.39
N TYR A 249 -2.50 -7.68 -10.71
CA TYR A 249 -2.00 -6.65 -9.81
C TYR A 249 -2.77 -6.63 -8.46
N ARG A 250 -4.11 -6.67 -8.50
CA ARG A 250 -4.90 -6.80 -7.26
C ARG A 250 -4.55 -8.05 -6.46
N ARG A 251 -4.34 -9.18 -7.16
CA ARG A 251 -3.96 -10.44 -6.51
C ARG A 251 -2.57 -10.37 -5.87
N PHE A 252 -1.65 -9.66 -6.50
CA PHE A 252 -0.31 -9.41 -5.93
C PHE A 252 -0.37 -8.61 -4.62
N LEU A 253 -1.32 -7.67 -4.50
CA LEU A 253 -1.48 -6.81 -3.31
C LEU A 253 -2.39 -7.42 -2.22
N ALA A 254 -3.19 -8.43 -2.54
CA ALA A 254 -4.13 -9.10 -1.64
C ALA A 254 -3.56 -10.38 -1.04
#